data_ac4a9037344439494976a2e1d440680e
#
_entry.id   ac4a9037344439494976a2e1d440680e
#
_cell.length_a   1.000
_cell.length_b   1.000
_cell.length_c   1.000
_cell.angle_alpha   90.00
_cell.angle_beta   90.00
_cell.angle_gamma   90.00
#
_symmetry.space_group_name_H-M   'P 1'
#
loop_
_entity.id
_entity.type
_entity.pdbx_description
1 polymer ?
#
loop_
_entity_poly.entity_id
_entity_poly.type
_entity_poly.pdbx_seq_one_letter_code
_entity_poly.pdbx_strand_id
1 'polypeptide(L)'
;MNICHQPWTLVPNHIRGKGGREIDKLRGVTPALDTDSGSEAWIGSVTRVGNPPPEAPNYGCSEVVLPDGRREFLFEAIAENPQEILGQTHMRKNGQGLGMLIKYLDAQAQYGLQCH
;
A
#
# COMPACT_ATOMS: atom_id res chain seq x y z
N MET A 1 -16.71 -4.38 19.91
CA MET A 1 -16.98 -4.43 18.46
C MET A 1 -15.77 -5.04 17.77
N ASN A 2 -15.98 -6.00 16.87
CA ASN A 2 -14.88 -6.71 16.21
C ASN A 2 -14.14 -5.78 15.26
N ILE A 3 -12.85 -5.57 15.49
CA ILE A 3 -11.99 -4.69 14.69
C ILE A 3 -11.90 -5.12 13.22
N CYS A 4 -12.03 -6.43 12.93
CA CYS A 4 -11.99 -6.95 11.56
C CYS A 4 -13.23 -6.55 10.73
N HIS A 5 -14.29 -6.13 11.38
CA HIS A 5 -15.55 -5.72 10.74
C HIS A 5 -15.71 -4.20 10.64
N GLN A 6 -14.67 -3.46 10.91
CA GLN A 6 -14.63 -2.01 10.81
C GLN A 6 -13.68 -1.59 9.69
N PRO A 7 -13.90 -0.43 9.06
CA PRO A 7 -12.97 0.08 8.07
C PRO A 7 -11.64 0.45 8.71
N TRP A 8 -10.55 0.12 8.03
CA TRP A 8 -9.20 0.53 8.39
C TRP A 8 -8.76 1.68 7.49
N THR A 9 -8.00 2.61 8.03
CA THR A 9 -7.49 3.75 7.27
C THR A 9 -6.11 3.41 6.71
N LEU A 10 -5.98 3.46 5.39
CA LEU A 10 -4.68 3.28 4.75
C LEU A 10 -3.82 4.53 4.88
N VAL A 11 -2.58 4.36 5.25
CA VAL A 11 -1.57 5.41 5.20
C VAL A 11 -1.10 5.54 3.75
N PRO A 12 -0.89 6.77 3.24
CA PRO A 12 -0.31 6.97 1.91
C PRO A 12 0.97 6.17 1.70
N ASN A 13 1.05 5.44 0.59
CA ASN A 13 2.17 4.55 0.28
C ASN A 13 2.70 4.86 -1.13
N HIS A 14 3.54 5.88 -1.22
CA HIS A 14 4.18 6.30 -2.46
C HIS A 14 5.43 5.48 -2.73
N ILE A 15 5.59 5.09 -3.98
CA ILE A 15 6.70 4.28 -4.47
C ILE A 15 7.41 5.05 -5.59
N ARG A 16 8.74 4.92 -5.67
CA ARG A 16 9.57 5.55 -6.70
C ARG A 16 9.58 7.08 -6.62
N GLY A 17 10.50 7.63 -5.92
CA GLY A 17 10.66 9.01 -5.46
C GLY A 17 10.62 10.17 -6.46
N LYS A 18 10.01 10.03 -7.66
CA LYS A 18 9.82 11.13 -8.63
C LYS A 18 8.36 11.21 -9.06
N GLY A 19 7.85 12.45 -9.20
CA GLY A 19 6.44 12.68 -9.54
C GLY A 19 5.51 12.43 -8.35
N GLY A 20 4.25 12.13 -8.66
CA GLY A 20 3.23 11.85 -7.63
C GLY A 20 2.37 13.06 -7.25
N ARG A 21 2.58 14.21 -7.88
CA ARG A 21 1.82 15.43 -7.58
C ARG A 21 0.35 15.30 -7.93
N GLU A 22 0.02 14.62 -9.02
CA GLU A 22 -1.37 14.39 -9.42
C GLU A 22 -2.06 13.37 -8.49
N ILE A 23 -1.31 12.40 -7.96
CA ILE A 23 -1.81 11.49 -6.94
C ILE A 23 -2.13 12.24 -5.65
N ASP A 24 -1.25 13.15 -5.22
CA ASP A 24 -1.48 13.99 -4.04
C ASP A 24 -2.74 14.85 -4.22
N LYS A 25 -2.91 15.48 -5.39
CA LYS A 25 -4.12 16.25 -5.71
C LYS A 25 -5.38 15.39 -5.65
N LEU A 26 -5.34 14.18 -6.22
CA LEU A 26 -6.46 13.24 -6.18
C LEU A 26 -6.88 12.90 -4.75
N ARG A 27 -5.91 12.87 -3.84
CA ARG A 27 -6.14 12.60 -2.41
C ARG A 27 -6.51 13.83 -1.60
N GLY A 28 -6.59 14.99 -2.24
CA GLY A 28 -6.90 16.27 -1.57
C GLY A 28 -5.72 16.82 -0.77
N VAL A 29 -4.49 16.37 -1.04
CA VAL A 29 -3.26 16.87 -0.41
C VAL A 29 -2.63 17.90 -1.34
N THR A 30 -2.22 19.05 -0.78
CA THR A 30 -1.46 20.04 -1.56
C THR A 30 -0.03 19.56 -1.72
N PRO A 31 0.44 19.33 -2.97
CA PRO A 31 1.81 18.88 -3.19
C PRO A 31 2.82 19.94 -2.78
N ALA A 32 3.92 19.54 -2.14
CA ALA A 32 5.03 20.44 -1.89
C ALA A 32 5.70 20.83 -3.22
N LEU A 33 6.18 22.06 -3.31
CA LEU A 33 6.70 22.61 -4.57
C LEU A 33 8.00 21.93 -5.04
N ASP A 34 8.78 21.42 -4.10
CA ASP A 34 10.16 20.95 -4.31
C ASP A 34 10.36 19.47 -3.93
N THR A 35 9.27 18.74 -3.63
CA THR A 35 9.36 17.34 -3.25
C THR A 35 8.53 16.46 -4.18
N ASP A 36 9.09 15.32 -4.50
CA ASP A 36 8.43 14.24 -5.21
C ASP A 36 7.98 13.18 -4.21
N SER A 37 6.67 12.94 -4.12
CA SER A 37 6.11 11.90 -3.24
C SER A 37 6.33 10.50 -3.77
N GLY A 38 6.51 10.38 -5.08
CA GLY A 38 6.65 9.13 -5.81
C GLY A 38 5.58 8.98 -6.89
N SER A 39 5.98 8.47 -8.04
CA SER A 39 5.12 8.38 -9.23
C SER A 39 4.07 7.27 -9.15
N GLU A 40 4.16 6.41 -8.17
CA GLU A 40 3.17 5.35 -7.91
C GLU A 40 2.68 5.44 -6.48
N ALA A 41 1.40 5.13 -6.27
CA ALA A 41 0.85 4.89 -4.94
C ALA A 41 0.25 3.49 -4.93
N TRP A 42 0.79 2.61 -4.09
CA TRP A 42 0.31 1.26 -3.93
C TRP A 42 -0.75 1.21 -2.84
N ILE A 43 -1.93 0.72 -3.19
CA ILE A 43 -3.13 0.81 -2.37
C ILE A 43 -3.39 -0.51 -1.67
N GLY A 44 -3.32 -0.53 -0.35
CA GLY A 44 -3.56 -1.73 0.45
C GLY A 44 -2.60 -2.87 0.09
N SER A 45 -1.33 -2.55 -0.10
CA SER A 45 -0.33 -3.50 -0.58
C SER A 45 0.26 -4.34 0.56
N VAL A 46 0.39 -5.64 0.32
CA VAL A 46 1.20 -6.56 1.13
C VAL A 46 2.45 -7.02 0.37
N THR A 47 2.74 -6.37 -0.74
CA THR A 47 3.84 -6.71 -1.65
C THR A 47 5.01 -5.75 -1.43
N ARG A 48 6.21 -6.31 -1.27
CA ARG A 48 7.46 -5.53 -1.24
C ARG A 48 7.90 -5.21 -2.67
N VAL A 49 8.57 -4.08 -2.86
CA VAL A 49 9.28 -3.83 -4.11
C VAL A 49 10.41 -4.86 -4.28
N GLY A 50 10.78 -5.12 -5.52
CA GLY A 50 11.99 -5.91 -5.78
C GLY A 50 13.23 -5.14 -5.29
N ASN A 51 14.10 -5.81 -4.56
CA ASN A 51 15.33 -5.23 -3.97
C ASN A 51 15.05 -3.99 -3.11
N PRO A 52 14.27 -4.13 -2.01
CA PRO A 52 14.03 -3.00 -1.12
C PRO A 52 15.34 -2.56 -0.46
N PRO A 53 15.50 -1.25 -0.17
CA PRO A 53 16.70 -0.79 0.50
C PRO A 53 16.81 -1.35 1.92
N PRO A 54 18.03 -1.59 2.43
CA PRO A 54 18.23 -2.18 3.77
C PRO A 54 17.54 -1.40 4.91
N GLU A 55 17.45 -0.08 4.79
CA GLU A 55 16.80 0.80 5.76
C GLU A 55 15.26 0.75 5.71
N ALA A 56 14.71 0.20 4.62
CA ALA A 56 13.27 0.05 4.44
C ALA A 56 12.92 -1.33 3.84
N PRO A 57 13.11 -2.41 4.61
CA PRO A 57 12.94 -3.79 4.10
C PRO A 57 11.50 -4.11 3.67
N ASN A 58 10.53 -3.36 4.17
CA ASN A 58 9.10 -3.52 3.83
C ASN A 58 8.61 -2.49 2.82
N TYR A 59 9.54 -1.83 2.12
CA TYR A 59 9.18 -0.83 1.10
C TYR A 59 8.26 -1.43 0.03
N GLY A 60 7.13 -0.80 -0.17
CA GLY A 60 6.03 -1.29 -1.00
C GLY A 60 4.82 -1.77 -0.18
N CYS A 61 5.02 -2.27 1.05
CA CYS A 61 3.92 -2.66 1.90
C CYS A 61 3.21 -1.44 2.49
N SER A 62 1.88 -1.48 2.49
CA SER A 62 1.06 -0.42 3.09
C SER A 62 1.03 -0.53 4.60
N GLU A 63 0.98 0.62 5.26
CA GLU A 63 0.61 0.73 6.66
C GLU A 63 -0.88 1.06 6.79
N VAL A 64 -1.46 0.65 7.91
CA VAL A 64 -2.86 0.92 8.27
C VAL A 64 -2.95 1.51 9.67
N VAL A 65 -3.95 2.33 9.87
CA VAL A 65 -4.40 2.73 11.21
C VAL A 65 -5.68 1.94 11.48
N LEU A 66 -5.63 1.10 12.50
CA LEU A 66 -6.73 0.26 12.93
C LEU A 66 -7.77 1.09 13.73
N PRO A 67 -9.01 0.60 13.86
CA PRO A 67 -10.04 1.32 14.63
C PRO A 67 -9.68 1.62 16.08
N ASP A 68 -8.77 0.84 16.68
CA ASP A 68 -8.24 1.08 18.04
C ASP A 68 -7.10 2.08 18.10
N GLY A 69 -6.68 2.65 16.96
CA GLY A 69 -5.62 3.64 16.83
C GLY A 69 -4.21 3.08 16.62
N ARG A 70 -4.03 1.75 16.64
CA ARG A 70 -2.72 1.15 16.34
C ARG A 70 -2.36 1.40 14.88
N ARG A 71 -1.08 1.68 14.63
CA ARG A 71 -0.51 1.80 13.29
C ARG A 71 0.49 0.68 13.08
N GLU A 72 0.26 -0.12 12.05
CA GLU A 72 1.13 -1.25 11.71
C GLU A 72 1.06 -1.56 10.21
N PHE A 73 1.93 -2.45 9.73
CA PHE A 73 1.84 -2.90 8.36
C PHE A 73 0.58 -3.73 8.14
N LEU A 74 -0.03 -3.56 6.97
CA LEU A 74 -1.25 -4.29 6.61
C LEU A 74 -1.06 -5.80 6.68
N PHE A 75 0.11 -6.32 6.24
CA PHE A 75 0.37 -7.76 6.30
C PHE A 75 0.43 -8.29 7.75
N GLU A 76 0.91 -7.49 8.70
CA GLU A 76 0.93 -7.85 10.13
C GLU A 76 -0.49 -7.86 10.70
N ALA A 77 -1.28 -6.84 10.39
CA ALA A 77 -2.68 -6.77 10.81
C ALA A 77 -3.52 -7.93 10.27
N ILE A 78 -3.30 -8.31 9.01
CA ILE A 78 -3.95 -9.49 8.41
C ILE A 78 -3.54 -10.77 9.14
N ALA A 79 -2.25 -10.90 9.49
CA ALA A 79 -1.72 -12.10 10.14
C ALA A 79 -2.34 -12.37 11.52
N GLU A 80 -2.88 -11.36 12.19
CA GLU A 80 -3.55 -11.53 13.48
C GLU A 80 -4.85 -12.34 13.36
N ASN A 81 -5.65 -12.12 12.30
CA ASN A 81 -6.92 -12.79 12.06
C ASN A 81 -7.18 -13.03 10.57
N PRO A 82 -6.34 -13.81 9.90
CA PRO A 82 -6.35 -13.87 8.45
C PRO A 82 -7.63 -14.46 7.87
N GLN A 83 -8.21 -15.47 8.52
CA GLN A 83 -9.45 -16.09 8.02
C GLN A 83 -10.64 -15.14 8.12
N GLU A 84 -10.70 -14.34 9.17
CA GLU A 84 -11.79 -13.40 9.37
C GLU A 84 -11.72 -12.20 8.41
N ILE A 85 -10.48 -11.76 8.11
CA ILE A 85 -10.23 -10.63 7.22
C ILE A 85 -10.34 -11.04 5.74
N LEU A 86 -9.73 -12.16 5.37
CA LEU A 86 -9.62 -12.60 3.98
C LEU A 86 -10.63 -13.67 3.59
N GLY A 87 -11.17 -14.40 4.57
CA GLY A 87 -12.07 -15.52 4.34
C GLY A 87 -11.36 -16.83 4.00
N GLN A 88 -12.01 -17.96 4.34
CA GLN A 88 -11.44 -19.29 4.15
C GLN A 88 -11.11 -19.61 2.68
N THR A 89 -11.99 -19.23 1.77
CA THR A 89 -11.80 -19.53 0.34
C THR A 89 -10.59 -18.82 -0.22
N HIS A 90 -10.42 -17.55 0.13
CA HIS A 90 -9.23 -16.78 -0.26
C HIS A 90 -7.96 -17.40 0.34
N MET A 91 -7.99 -17.72 1.62
CA MET A 91 -6.84 -18.30 2.32
C MET A 91 -6.38 -19.62 1.70
N ARG A 92 -7.29 -20.47 1.25
CA ARG A 92 -6.95 -21.72 0.56
C ARG A 92 -6.26 -21.49 -0.79
N LYS A 93 -6.63 -20.43 -1.50
CA LYS A 93 -6.09 -20.13 -2.84
C LYS A 93 -4.79 -19.33 -2.79
N ASN A 94 -4.73 -18.34 -1.93
CA ASN A 94 -3.70 -17.30 -1.95
C ASN A 94 -2.90 -17.20 -0.65
N GLY A 95 -3.25 -17.97 0.39
CA GLY A 95 -2.70 -17.78 1.72
C GLY A 95 -3.04 -16.38 2.23
N GLN A 96 -2.07 -15.69 2.82
CA GLN A 96 -2.26 -14.32 3.32
C GLN A 96 -1.94 -13.24 2.28
N GLY A 97 -1.53 -13.63 1.07
CA GLY A 97 -1.36 -12.70 -0.04
C GLY A 97 -2.70 -12.27 -0.61
N LEU A 98 -2.76 -11.07 -1.17
CA LEU A 98 -4.01 -10.52 -1.70
C LEU A 98 -4.31 -11.00 -3.13
N GLY A 99 -3.33 -11.58 -3.84
CA GLY A 99 -3.47 -12.06 -5.21
C GLY A 99 -3.52 -10.94 -6.25
N MET A 100 -3.40 -9.68 -5.83
CA MET A 100 -3.40 -8.53 -6.72
C MET A 100 -2.62 -7.37 -6.10
N LEU A 101 -2.20 -6.44 -6.94
CA LEU A 101 -1.61 -5.16 -6.54
C LEU A 101 -2.40 -4.05 -7.23
N ILE A 102 -2.98 -3.16 -6.42
CA ILE A 102 -3.73 -2.00 -6.90
C ILE A 102 -2.83 -0.78 -6.75
N LYS A 103 -2.74 0.04 -7.79
CA LYS A 103 -1.92 1.24 -7.73
C LYS A 103 -2.44 2.38 -8.59
N TYR A 104 -2.18 3.60 -8.15
CA TYR A 104 -2.27 4.79 -8.98
C TYR A 104 -0.91 5.08 -9.61
N LEU A 105 -0.92 5.52 -10.85
CA LEU A 105 0.27 5.93 -11.58
C LEU A 105 0.13 7.39 -11.97
N ASP A 106 1.16 8.19 -11.67
CA ASP A 106 1.26 9.56 -12.13
C ASP A 106 2.11 9.59 -13.39
N ALA A 107 1.44 9.69 -14.53
CA ALA A 107 2.10 9.63 -15.84
C ALA A 107 2.82 10.93 -16.24
N GLN A 108 2.89 11.92 -15.38
CA GLN A 108 3.74 13.11 -15.61
C GLN A 108 5.21 12.76 -15.56
N ALA A 109 5.59 11.71 -14.78
CA ALA A 109 6.93 11.17 -14.83
C ALA A 109 7.06 10.19 -16.00
N GLN A 110 8.22 10.18 -16.64
CA GLN A 110 8.50 9.20 -17.69
C GLN A 110 8.76 7.84 -17.07
N TYR A 111 7.97 6.86 -17.44
CA TYR A 111 8.20 5.47 -17.06
C TYR A 111 9.09 4.78 -18.07
N GLY A 112 9.98 3.92 -17.59
CA GLY A 112 10.73 3.02 -18.45
C GLY A 112 9.81 1.99 -19.12
N LEU A 113 10.26 1.45 -20.25
CA LEU A 113 9.57 0.33 -20.89
C LEU A 113 9.64 -0.89 -19.96
N GLN A 114 8.48 -1.48 -19.69
CA GLN A 114 8.36 -2.63 -18.78
C GLN A 114 7.66 -3.78 -19.48
N CYS A 115 8.06 -5.00 -19.13
CA CYS A 115 7.41 -6.24 -19.54
C CYS A 115 6.98 -7.02 -18.28
N HIS A 116 5.73 -7.43 -18.25
CA HIS A 116 5.16 -8.17 -17.13
C HIS A 116 4.79 -9.58 -17.53
#